data_7eaff6bfc4c13e341785bf8cec6f6d1e
#
_entry.id   7eaff6bfc4c13e341785bf8cec6f6d1e
#
_cell.length_a   1.000
_cell.length_b   1.000
_cell.length_c   1.000
_cell.angle_alpha   90.00
_cell.angle_beta   90.00
_cell.angle_gamma   90.00
#
_symmetry.space_group_name_H-M   'P 1'
#
loop_
_entity.id
_entity.type
_entity.pdbx_description
1 polymer ?
#
loop_
_entity_poly.entity_id
_entity_poly.type
_entity_poly.pdbx_seq_one_letter_code
_entity_poly.pdbx_strand_id
1 'polypeptide(L)'
;PGLVLEGEGVLPLEHVYDHQMSWAQYFEDSKAPGILKNKWFERRHMMHQTARWRRDRSEQLHIAWMNGSGMVVWENVFGSWVGWSARDRSMLRTMLPIQRRFAALFSGEGWTPLIRTEAANVYATLWESAGIRLWTLVNRADTPISGLLLKVPAARDAAYYDICAGQALSPRLQEGMVYL
;
A
#
# COMPACT_ATOMS: atom_id res chain seq x y z
N PRO A 1 8.19 -2.39 -28.39
CA PRO A 1 7.81 -2.86 -27.06
C PRO A 1 9.08 -3.28 -26.31
N GLY A 2 9.33 -2.65 -25.13
CA GLY A 2 10.51 -2.99 -24.34
C GLY A 2 10.36 -4.36 -23.67
N LEU A 3 11.50 -4.99 -23.40
CA LEU A 3 11.57 -6.19 -22.58
C LEU A 3 11.24 -5.81 -21.12
N VAL A 4 10.40 -6.59 -20.45
CA VAL A 4 10.15 -6.46 -19.00
C VAL A 4 11.03 -7.50 -18.32
N LEU A 5 11.92 -7.04 -17.44
CA LEU A 5 12.78 -7.89 -16.65
C LEU A 5 12.20 -8.04 -15.23
N GLU A 6 12.19 -9.28 -14.76
CA GLU A 6 11.73 -9.67 -13.44
C GLU A 6 12.83 -10.40 -12.70
N GLY A 7 13.00 -10.08 -11.41
CA GLY A 7 13.94 -10.76 -10.52
C GLY A 7 13.22 -11.57 -9.45
N GLU A 8 13.68 -12.79 -9.19
CA GLU A 8 13.26 -13.55 -8.03
C GLU A 8 14.06 -13.11 -6.79
N GLY A 9 13.34 -12.82 -5.71
CA GLY A 9 13.93 -12.33 -4.47
C GLY A 9 14.15 -10.81 -4.48
N VAL A 10 14.87 -10.33 -3.47
CA VAL A 10 15.23 -8.92 -3.35
C VAL A 10 16.48 -8.66 -4.20
N LEU A 11 16.30 -7.96 -5.31
CA LEU A 11 17.42 -7.59 -6.16
C LEU A 11 18.46 -6.72 -5.42
N PRO A 12 19.75 -6.92 -5.66
CA PRO A 12 20.77 -5.97 -5.28
C PRO A 12 20.48 -4.58 -5.87
N LEU A 13 20.84 -3.51 -5.15
CA LEU A 13 20.54 -2.14 -5.60
C LEU A 13 21.17 -1.78 -6.95
N GLU A 14 22.30 -2.36 -7.29
CA GLU A 14 22.98 -2.19 -8.57
C GLU A 14 22.17 -2.68 -9.79
N HIS A 15 21.20 -3.57 -9.56
CA HIS A 15 20.36 -4.14 -10.61
C HIS A 15 18.90 -3.64 -10.58
N VAL A 16 18.55 -2.83 -9.58
CA VAL A 16 17.16 -2.38 -9.42
C VAL A 16 16.67 -1.53 -10.59
N TYR A 17 17.56 -0.78 -11.22
CA TYR A 17 17.21 0.08 -12.37
C TYR A 17 17.06 -0.70 -13.68
N ASP A 18 17.65 -1.88 -13.77
CA ASP A 18 17.59 -2.73 -14.96
C ASP A 18 16.35 -3.60 -14.99
N HIS A 19 15.67 -3.75 -13.85
CA HIS A 19 14.50 -4.59 -13.70
C HIS A 19 13.26 -3.74 -13.39
N GLN A 20 12.16 -4.03 -14.05
CA GLN A 20 10.88 -3.37 -13.80
C GLN A 20 10.20 -3.89 -12.55
N MET A 21 10.46 -5.15 -12.18
CA MET A 21 9.83 -5.76 -11.03
C MET A 21 10.71 -6.84 -10.38
N SER A 22 10.42 -7.10 -9.12
CA SER A 22 10.95 -8.24 -8.38
C SER A 22 9.89 -8.75 -7.40
N TRP A 23 10.10 -9.95 -6.89
CA TRP A 23 9.23 -10.51 -5.87
C TRP A 23 10.05 -11.22 -4.80
N ALA A 24 9.63 -11.09 -3.54
CA ALA A 24 10.26 -11.74 -2.39
C ALA A 24 9.36 -12.82 -1.82
N GLN A 25 9.95 -13.95 -1.44
CA GLN A 25 9.21 -15.06 -0.86
C GLN A 25 8.90 -14.84 0.63
N TYR A 26 9.74 -14.07 1.29
CA TYR A 26 9.63 -13.78 2.71
C TYR A 26 9.76 -12.28 2.93
N PHE A 27 8.87 -11.77 3.75
CA PHE A 27 8.97 -10.44 4.24
C PHE A 27 8.75 -10.50 5.74
N GLU A 28 9.78 -10.22 6.50
CA GLU A 28 9.61 -10.01 7.92
C GLU A 28 8.90 -8.68 8.13
N ASP A 29 7.83 -8.73 8.90
CA ASP A 29 7.06 -7.56 9.27
C ASP A 29 7.28 -7.26 10.75
N SER A 30 7.12 -6.00 11.08
CA SER A 30 7.12 -5.53 12.44
C SER A 30 5.72 -5.06 12.81
N LYS A 31 5.56 -4.50 14.00
CA LYS A 31 4.30 -3.89 14.42
C LYS A 31 3.79 -2.84 13.42
N ALA A 32 4.70 -2.06 12.84
CA ALA A 32 4.41 -1.15 11.74
C ALA A 32 4.68 -1.85 10.39
N PRO A 33 3.88 -1.59 9.33
CA PRO A 33 4.18 -2.08 8.00
C PRO A 33 5.56 -1.63 7.52
N GLY A 34 6.33 -2.57 6.97
CA GLY A 34 7.67 -2.28 6.47
C GLY A 34 7.68 -1.43 5.19
N ILE A 35 8.80 -0.75 4.96
CA ILE A 35 9.05 -0.03 3.70
C ILE A 35 9.87 -0.93 2.77
N LEU A 36 9.42 -1.10 1.53
CA LEU A 36 10.08 -1.93 0.53
C LEU A 36 11.34 -1.24 0.01
N LYS A 37 12.51 -1.82 0.34
CA LYS A 37 13.82 -1.25 0.08
C LYS A 37 14.01 -0.85 -1.39
N ASN A 38 13.76 -1.76 -2.32
CA ASN A 38 14.02 -1.48 -3.73
C ASN A 38 13.12 -0.38 -4.26
N LYS A 39 11.84 -0.34 -3.85
CA LYS A 39 10.92 0.73 -4.19
C LYS A 39 11.30 2.07 -3.53
N TRP A 40 11.94 2.05 -2.37
CA TRP A 40 12.47 3.26 -1.75
C TRP A 40 13.55 3.92 -2.61
N PHE A 41 14.42 3.14 -3.23
CA PHE A 41 15.50 3.64 -4.09
C PHE A 41 15.04 3.92 -5.52
N GLU A 42 14.12 3.12 -6.07
CA GLU A 42 13.52 3.33 -7.41
C GLU A 42 12.00 3.22 -7.32
N ARG A 43 11.30 4.33 -7.39
CA ARG A 43 9.84 4.42 -7.22
C ARG A 43 9.05 3.61 -8.24
N ARG A 44 9.58 3.45 -9.45
CA ARG A 44 8.94 2.70 -10.54
C ARG A 44 9.14 1.20 -10.43
N HIS A 45 10.15 0.78 -9.66
CA HIS A 45 10.39 -0.64 -9.44
C HIS A 45 9.26 -1.24 -8.61
N MET A 46 8.57 -2.23 -9.18
CA MET A 46 7.49 -2.92 -8.49
C MET A 46 8.02 -4.14 -7.74
N MET A 47 7.99 -4.07 -6.43
CA MET A 47 8.32 -5.21 -5.58
C MET A 47 7.04 -5.86 -5.08
N HIS A 48 6.75 -7.06 -5.55
CA HIS A 48 5.55 -7.78 -5.16
C HIS A 48 5.75 -8.54 -3.85
N GLN A 49 4.78 -8.45 -2.97
CA GLN A 49 4.72 -9.29 -1.78
C GLN A 49 4.34 -10.71 -2.14
N THR A 50 4.95 -11.67 -1.45
CA THR A 50 4.67 -13.09 -1.64
C THR A 50 4.47 -13.78 -0.31
N ALA A 51 3.30 -14.40 -0.12
CA ALA A 51 2.97 -15.20 1.05
C ALA A 51 2.50 -16.58 0.60
N ARG A 52 3.45 -17.50 0.36
CA ARG A 52 3.15 -18.84 -0.19
C ARG A 52 2.39 -19.72 0.78
N TRP A 53 2.88 -19.85 1.99
CA TRP A 53 2.43 -20.85 2.95
C TRP A 53 1.46 -20.34 3.99
N ARG A 54 1.28 -19.03 4.10
CA ARG A 54 0.38 -18.44 5.11
C ARG A 54 -1.05 -18.42 4.59
N ARG A 55 -1.98 -18.84 5.44
CA ARG A 55 -3.42 -18.72 5.16
C ARG A 55 -3.96 -17.31 5.46
N ASP A 56 -3.42 -16.65 6.46
CA ASP A 56 -3.66 -15.24 6.74
C ASP A 56 -2.56 -14.41 6.08
N ARG A 57 -2.95 -13.57 5.15
CA ARG A 57 -2.07 -12.71 4.34
C ARG A 57 -2.31 -11.23 4.60
N SER A 58 -3.09 -10.90 5.63
CA SER A 58 -3.47 -9.51 5.90
C SER A 58 -2.24 -8.61 6.08
N GLU A 59 -1.22 -9.06 6.79
CA GLU A 59 0.00 -8.27 7.01
C GLU A 59 0.73 -7.97 5.70
N GLN A 60 0.88 -8.95 4.82
CA GLN A 60 1.52 -8.75 3.51
C GLN A 60 0.68 -7.85 2.61
N LEU A 61 -0.64 -7.97 2.67
CA LEU A 61 -1.54 -7.06 1.97
C LEU A 61 -1.42 -5.62 2.50
N HIS A 62 -1.26 -5.45 3.81
CA HIS A 62 -0.99 -4.16 4.42
C HIS A 62 0.33 -3.56 3.92
N ILE A 63 1.41 -4.35 3.84
CA ILE A 63 2.69 -3.91 3.29
C ILE A 63 2.51 -3.50 1.82
N ALA A 64 1.87 -4.35 1.02
CA ALA A 64 1.61 -4.05 -0.39
C ALA A 64 0.81 -2.74 -0.56
N TRP A 65 -0.22 -2.54 0.26
CA TRP A 65 -1.04 -1.33 0.26
C TRP A 65 -0.26 -0.07 0.62
N MET A 66 0.51 -0.14 1.70
CA MET A 66 1.32 0.98 2.20
C MET A 66 2.48 1.37 1.28
N ASN A 67 2.95 0.44 0.46
CA ASN A 67 4.03 0.66 -0.50
C ASN A 67 3.55 0.84 -1.94
N GLY A 68 2.24 0.80 -2.20
CA GLY A 68 1.71 0.86 -3.57
C GLY A 68 2.25 -0.24 -4.47
N SER A 69 2.49 -1.42 -3.91
CA SER A 69 3.02 -2.59 -4.62
C SER A 69 1.96 -3.66 -4.81
N GLY A 70 2.25 -4.66 -5.63
CA GLY A 70 1.35 -5.78 -5.87
C GLY A 70 1.54 -6.93 -4.88
N MET A 71 0.70 -7.94 -5.05
CA MET A 71 0.75 -9.20 -4.33
C MET A 71 0.81 -10.34 -5.32
N VAL A 72 1.78 -11.25 -5.16
CA VAL A 72 1.80 -12.50 -5.93
C VAL A 72 0.77 -13.45 -5.33
N VAL A 73 -0.27 -13.76 -6.11
CA VAL A 73 -1.33 -14.66 -5.69
C VAL A 73 -0.90 -16.10 -5.96
N TRP A 74 -0.72 -16.86 -4.90
CA TRP A 74 -0.28 -18.22 -4.96
C TRP A 74 -1.19 -19.11 -4.11
N GLU A 75 -1.93 -20.00 -4.74
CA GLU A 75 -2.86 -20.91 -4.05
C GLU A 75 -2.41 -22.38 -4.09
N ASN A 76 -1.70 -22.77 -5.15
CA ASN A 76 -1.09 -24.07 -5.23
C ASN A 76 0.44 -23.92 -5.17
N VAL A 77 1.04 -24.37 -4.09
CA VAL A 77 2.47 -24.28 -3.86
C VAL A 77 3.08 -25.67 -3.90
N PHE A 78 3.74 -25.99 -5.02
CA PHE A 78 4.39 -27.29 -5.25
C PHE A 78 3.48 -28.50 -4.95
N GLY A 79 2.23 -28.45 -5.43
CA GLY A 79 1.25 -29.51 -5.21
C GLY A 79 0.45 -29.40 -3.92
N SER A 80 0.78 -28.45 -3.04
CA SER A 80 0.01 -28.22 -1.80
C SER A 80 -0.95 -27.04 -1.98
N TRP A 81 -2.22 -27.28 -1.71
CA TRP A 81 -3.24 -26.22 -1.76
C TRP A 81 -3.18 -25.36 -0.50
N VAL A 82 -2.91 -24.07 -0.70
CA VAL A 82 -2.92 -23.04 0.35
C VAL A 82 -3.88 -21.93 -0.09
N GLY A 83 -5.16 -22.15 0.18
CA GLY A 83 -6.19 -21.20 -0.25
C GLY A 83 -6.09 -19.82 0.44
N TRP A 84 -6.72 -18.84 -0.17
CA TRP A 84 -6.87 -17.50 0.39
C TRP A 84 -8.14 -17.40 1.23
N SER A 85 -8.06 -16.72 2.36
CA SER A 85 -9.22 -16.43 3.19
C SER A 85 -10.22 -15.50 2.46
N ALA A 86 -11.48 -15.53 2.87
CA ALA A 86 -12.48 -14.60 2.33
C ALA A 86 -12.12 -13.13 2.61
N ARG A 87 -11.53 -12.87 3.78
CA ARG A 87 -11.03 -11.55 4.20
C ARG A 87 -9.94 -11.06 3.25
N ASP A 88 -8.90 -11.86 3.02
CA ASP A 88 -7.76 -11.48 2.19
C ASP A 88 -8.19 -11.24 0.73
N ARG A 89 -9.08 -12.10 0.20
CA ARG A 89 -9.65 -11.90 -1.13
C ARG A 89 -10.45 -10.60 -1.22
N SER A 90 -11.20 -10.24 -0.18
CA SER A 90 -11.96 -8.99 -0.11
C SER A 90 -11.02 -7.79 -0.09
N MET A 91 -9.97 -7.82 0.73
CA MET A 91 -8.95 -6.77 0.78
C MET A 91 -8.30 -6.57 -0.58
N LEU A 92 -7.81 -7.65 -1.19
CA LEU A 92 -7.17 -7.57 -2.51
C LEU A 92 -8.12 -7.04 -3.59
N ARG A 93 -9.40 -7.45 -3.55
CA ARG A 93 -10.43 -6.96 -4.48
C ARG A 93 -10.67 -5.46 -4.35
N THR A 94 -10.57 -4.90 -3.15
CA THR A 94 -10.67 -3.45 -2.92
C THR A 94 -9.40 -2.73 -3.37
N MET A 95 -8.24 -3.27 -3.08
CA MET A 95 -6.94 -2.64 -3.38
C MET A 95 -6.68 -2.51 -4.88
N LEU A 96 -6.89 -3.58 -5.64
CA LEU A 96 -6.47 -3.65 -7.05
C LEU A 96 -7.08 -2.56 -7.96
N PRO A 97 -8.39 -2.25 -7.91
CA PRO A 97 -8.95 -1.18 -8.73
C PRO A 97 -8.37 0.19 -8.38
N ILE A 98 -8.12 0.44 -7.09
CA ILE A 98 -7.53 1.70 -6.62
C ILE A 98 -6.08 1.80 -7.08
N GLN A 99 -5.28 0.76 -6.92
CA GLN A 99 -3.90 0.73 -7.39
C GLN A 99 -3.80 0.95 -8.91
N ARG A 100 -4.68 0.35 -9.70
CA ARG A 100 -4.74 0.56 -11.15
C ARG A 100 -5.14 1.98 -11.50
N ARG A 101 -6.16 2.53 -10.83
CA ARG A 101 -6.65 3.90 -11.08
C ARG A 101 -5.60 4.96 -10.77
N PHE A 102 -4.82 4.74 -9.72
CA PHE A 102 -3.80 5.68 -9.23
C PHE A 102 -2.36 5.19 -9.48
N ALA A 103 -2.15 4.36 -10.50
CA ALA A 103 -0.85 3.77 -10.81
C ALA A 103 0.27 4.83 -10.94
N ALA A 104 -0.02 5.97 -11.54
CA ALA A 104 0.94 7.07 -11.68
C ALA A 104 1.36 7.68 -10.33
N LEU A 105 0.45 7.72 -9.33
CA LEU A 105 0.80 8.13 -7.98
C LEU A 105 1.71 7.10 -7.30
N PHE A 106 1.34 5.83 -7.39
CA PHE A 106 2.08 4.74 -6.75
C PHE A 106 3.48 4.49 -7.34
N SER A 107 3.74 4.95 -8.56
CA SER A 107 5.06 4.90 -9.21
C SER A 107 5.77 6.25 -9.25
N GLY A 108 5.18 7.30 -8.69
CA GLY A 108 5.72 8.65 -8.69
C GLY A 108 6.63 8.94 -7.50
N GLU A 109 7.36 10.04 -7.60
CA GLU A 109 8.31 10.49 -6.56
C GLU A 109 7.63 11.06 -5.31
N GLY A 110 6.35 11.46 -5.39
CA GLY A 110 5.60 12.06 -4.28
C GLY A 110 5.13 11.04 -3.24
N TRP A 111 6.00 10.13 -2.84
CA TRP A 111 5.74 9.09 -1.85
C TRP A 111 6.38 9.43 -0.50
N THR A 112 5.56 9.61 0.52
CA THR A 112 5.98 9.80 1.92
C THR A 112 5.40 8.68 2.78
N PRO A 113 6.18 7.64 3.08
CA PRO A 113 5.70 6.53 3.92
C PRO A 113 5.64 6.93 5.39
N LEU A 114 4.77 6.23 6.14
CA LEU A 114 4.65 6.30 7.59
C LEU A 114 4.45 7.73 8.11
N ILE A 115 3.58 8.50 7.46
CA ILE A 115 3.18 9.80 7.98
C ILE A 115 2.47 9.64 9.33
N ARG A 116 2.47 10.72 10.11
CA ARG A 116 1.81 10.73 11.42
C ARG A 116 0.30 10.47 11.30
N THR A 117 -0.19 9.61 12.15
CA THR A 117 -1.62 9.34 12.38
C THR A 117 -2.02 9.76 13.79
N GLU A 118 -3.32 9.98 14.01
CA GLU A 118 -3.85 10.40 15.32
C GLU A 118 -4.37 9.21 16.16
N ALA A 119 -4.41 8.02 15.57
CA ALA A 119 -4.85 6.80 16.24
C ALA A 119 -3.70 5.79 16.38
N ALA A 120 -3.60 5.18 17.56
CA ALA A 120 -2.62 4.13 17.83
C ALA A 120 -2.87 2.90 16.93
N ASN A 121 -1.81 2.25 16.48
CA ASN A 121 -1.82 1.09 15.57
C ASN A 121 -2.47 1.35 14.19
N VAL A 122 -2.77 2.59 13.86
CA VAL A 122 -3.08 3.01 12.49
C VAL A 122 -1.83 3.58 11.86
N TYR A 123 -1.52 3.13 10.65
CA TYR A 123 -0.39 3.59 9.87
C TYR A 123 -0.87 4.14 8.54
N ALA A 124 -0.22 5.17 8.05
CA ALA A 124 -0.60 5.84 6.82
C ALA A 124 0.61 6.18 5.94
N THR A 125 0.40 6.14 4.65
CA THR A 125 1.34 6.60 3.63
C THR A 125 0.66 7.67 2.79
N LEU A 126 1.39 8.73 2.45
CA LEU A 126 0.94 9.79 1.56
C LEU A 126 1.55 9.62 0.17
N TRP A 127 0.72 9.81 -0.83
CA TRP A 127 1.07 9.87 -2.25
C TRP A 127 0.58 11.18 -2.84
N GLU A 128 1.45 11.94 -3.49
CA GLU A 128 1.10 13.26 -4.02
C GLU A 128 1.58 13.41 -5.47
N SER A 129 0.71 13.86 -6.34
CA SER A 129 1.05 14.30 -7.70
C SER A 129 -0.09 15.11 -8.31
N ALA A 130 0.23 16.12 -9.10
CA ALA A 130 -0.71 16.89 -9.92
C ALA A 130 -1.97 17.35 -9.17
N GLY A 131 -1.82 17.84 -7.94
CA GLY A 131 -2.92 18.33 -7.11
C GLY A 131 -3.78 17.25 -6.45
N ILE A 132 -3.43 15.98 -6.63
CA ILE A 132 -4.08 14.85 -5.94
C ILE A 132 -3.22 14.44 -4.75
N ARG A 133 -3.86 14.24 -3.61
CA ARG A 133 -3.30 13.58 -2.43
C ARG A 133 -4.09 12.31 -2.16
N LEU A 134 -3.39 11.20 -2.07
CA LEU A 134 -3.95 9.89 -1.73
C LEU A 134 -3.28 9.39 -0.46
N TRP A 135 -4.09 8.98 0.52
CA TRP A 135 -3.59 8.33 1.73
C TRP A 135 -3.99 6.86 1.72
N THR A 136 -3.01 5.98 1.86
CA THR A 136 -3.26 4.57 2.14
C THR A 136 -3.12 4.35 3.64
N LEU A 137 -4.18 3.81 4.27
CA LEU A 137 -4.22 3.56 5.71
C LEU A 137 -4.39 2.07 5.97
N VAL A 138 -3.77 1.61 7.04
CA VAL A 138 -3.96 0.26 7.59
C VAL A 138 -4.17 0.32 9.09
N ASN A 139 -5.09 -0.50 9.57
CA ASN A 139 -5.31 -0.74 10.98
C ASN A 139 -4.60 -2.05 11.39
N ARG A 140 -3.64 -1.96 12.30
CA ARG A 140 -2.90 -3.09 12.89
C ARG A 140 -3.35 -3.41 14.31
N ALA A 141 -4.45 -2.81 14.77
CA ALA A 141 -5.09 -3.23 16.00
C ALA A 141 -5.96 -4.47 15.75
N ASP A 142 -6.24 -5.21 16.83
CA ASP A 142 -7.12 -6.39 16.80
C ASP A 142 -8.60 -6.00 16.70
N THR A 143 -8.92 -4.72 16.86
CA THR A 143 -10.28 -4.18 16.86
C THR A 143 -10.46 -3.09 15.81
N PRO A 144 -11.67 -2.86 15.31
CA PRO A 144 -11.99 -1.70 14.50
C PRO A 144 -11.65 -0.39 15.23
N ILE A 145 -11.10 0.56 14.50
CA ILE A 145 -10.81 1.91 15.00
C ILE A 145 -11.70 2.90 14.25
N SER A 146 -12.31 3.81 15.00
CA SER A 146 -13.13 4.89 14.47
C SER A 146 -12.74 6.23 15.10
N GLY A 147 -13.09 7.31 14.44
CA GLY A 147 -12.79 8.67 14.88
C GLY A 147 -11.68 9.31 14.05
N LEU A 148 -10.95 10.24 14.63
CA LEU A 148 -9.90 10.97 13.94
C LEU A 148 -8.70 10.07 13.64
N LEU A 149 -8.40 9.88 12.37
CA LEU A 149 -7.27 9.09 11.91
C LEU A 149 -6.12 9.95 11.38
N LEU A 150 -6.45 11.05 10.67
CA LEU A 150 -5.46 11.94 10.07
C LEU A 150 -5.77 13.41 10.37
N LYS A 151 -4.71 14.17 10.60
CA LYS A 151 -4.74 15.62 10.64
C LYS A 151 -3.77 16.15 9.59
N VAL A 152 -4.29 16.76 8.53
CA VAL A 152 -3.51 17.16 7.36
C VAL A 152 -3.74 18.62 7.00
N PRO A 153 -2.78 19.31 6.37
CA PRO A 153 -2.99 20.67 5.89
C PRO A 153 -4.15 20.76 4.89
N ALA A 154 -5.04 21.71 5.09
CA ALA A 154 -6.12 21.99 4.16
C ALA A 154 -5.57 22.45 2.80
N ALA A 155 -6.17 21.98 1.72
CA ALA A 155 -5.95 22.52 0.40
C ALA A 155 -7.19 23.32 -0.03
N ARG A 156 -6.96 24.42 -0.74
CA ARG A 156 -8.03 25.27 -1.25
C ARG A 156 -8.91 24.45 -2.22
N ASP A 157 -10.22 24.58 -2.06
CA ASP A 157 -11.22 23.95 -2.92
C ASP A 157 -11.10 22.41 -3.05
N ALA A 158 -10.48 21.77 -2.05
CA ALA A 158 -10.32 20.32 -2.05
C ALA A 158 -11.60 19.58 -1.66
N ALA A 159 -11.91 18.51 -2.38
CA ALA A 159 -12.92 17.53 -2.01
C ALA A 159 -12.25 16.26 -1.46
N TYR A 160 -12.88 15.62 -0.50
CA TYR A 160 -12.34 14.46 0.22
C TYR A 160 -13.23 13.24 0.01
N TYR A 161 -12.62 12.09 -0.17
CA TYR A 161 -13.33 10.84 -0.45
C TYR A 161 -12.70 9.66 0.30
N ASP A 162 -13.53 8.82 0.88
CA ASP A 162 -13.16 7.45 1.19
C ASP A 162 -13.39 6.60 -0.06
N ILE A 163 -12.30 6.31 -0.77
CA ILE A 163 -12.38 5.56 -2.03
C ILE A 163 -12.56 4.06 -1.83
N CYS A 164 -12.26 3.53 -0.63
CA CYS A 164 -12.56 2.13 -0.29
C CYS A 164 -14.06 1.93 -0.06
N ALA A 165 -14.72 2.89 0.57
CA ALA A 165 -16.16 2.90 0.77
C ALA A 165 -16.95 3.51 -0.40
N GLY A 166 -16.28 4.22 -1.31
CA GLY A 166 -16.92 4.93 -2.42
C GLY A 166 -17.76 6.14 -1.96
N GLN A 167 -17.35 6.83 -0.91
CA GLN A 167 -18.12 7.90 -0.27
C GLN A 167 -17.39 9.23 -0.25
N ALA A 168 -18.11 10.32 -0.49
CA ALA A 168 -17.62 11.66 -0.21
C ALA A 168 -17.57 11.90 1.30
N LEU A 169 -16.51 12.57 1.74
CA LEU A 169 -16.33 12.93 3.14
C LEU A 169 -16.58 14.43 3.33
N SER A 170 -17.13 14.79 4.50
CA SER A 170 -17.28 16.17 4.94
C SER A 170 -16.44 16.38 6.21
N PRO A 171 -15.11 16.51 6.06
CA PRO A 171 -14.23 16.59 7.21
C PRO A 171 -14.36 17.93 7.94
N ARG A 172 -13.99 17.95 9.23
CA ARG A 172 -13.89 19.20 9.98
C ARG A 172 -12.66 19.97 9.52
N LEU A 173 -12.85 21.26 9.23
CA LEU A 173 -11.77 22.21 9.00
C LEU A 173 -11.59 23.10 10.23
N GLN A 174 -10.37 23.23 10.70
CA GLN A 174 -10.02 24.12 11.80
C GLN A 174 -8.57 24.54 11.69
N GLU A 175 -8.30 25.84 11.83
CA GLU A 175 -6.92 26.41 11.84
C GLU A 175 -6.06 25.97 10.64
N GLY A 176 -6.65 25.94 9.45
CA GLY A 176 -5.95 25.52 8.22
C GLY A 176 -5.65 24.02 8.13
N MET A 177 -6.22 23.22 9.02
CA MET A 177 -6.09 21.77 9.05
C MET A 177 -7.42 21.09 8.75
N VAL A 178 -7.34 19.92 8.11
CA VAL A 178 -8.44 18.99 7.87
C VAL A 178 -8.30 17.79 8.80
N TYR A 179 -9.38 17.43 9.42
CA TYR A 179 -9.50 16.31 10.36
C TYR A 179 -10.32 15.19 9.70
N LEU A 180 -9.64 14.12 9.31
CA LEU A 180 -10.16 12.94 8.59
C LEU A 180 -10.23 11.72 9.51
#